data_b56b149b51a0d4bcd8bbcd081dc45ecc
#
_entry.id   b56b149b51a0d4bcd8bbcd081dc45ecc
#
_cell.length_a   1.000
_cell.length_b   1.000
_cell.length_c   1.000
_cell.angle_alpha   90.00
_cell.angle_beta   90.00
_cell.angle_gamma   90.00
#
_symmetry.space_group_name_H-M   'P 1'
#
loop_
_entity.id
_entity.type
_entity.pdbx_description
1 polymer ?
#
loop_
_entity_poly.entity_id
_entity_poly.type
_entity_poly.pdbx_seq_one_letter_code
_entity_poly.pdbx_strand_id
1 'polypeptide(L)'
;MASYPTSCRLAKIQILRVLFLEKLYPCRFLSPPISGYVHNGKVKGNPEEKEYEYLCSMIEGVTKAGTLAFTGDSGHAYMYAAGIAASKRYPGQVIPTIKPRKDLKIIEKARLAEQSGAFAVANDIDAVTSANMRFFGQPLEVKRLENLKHIINSIHLPFIVKGIMSPDEALLCLEAGAKGIVVSNHGGRILDGMVSPLSVLPEISAVVKNRLTIFIDGGIRHGEDVPKALALGANAVLIGRPAAIANIGGGSKGVALRLTFYKTALYNFYAASEVDEASLHKA
;
A
#
# COMPACT_ATOMS: atom_id res chain seq x y z
N MET A 1 -21.50 23.85 12.99
CA MET A 1 -20.87 22.55 12.76
C MET A 1 -21.96 21.53 12.47
N ALA A 2 -22.19 21.21 11.20
CA ALA A 2 -23.23 20.25 10.82
C ALA A 2 -22.67 18.82 10.97
N SER A 3 -23.22 18.06 11.90
CA SER A 3 -22.96 16.63 12.06
C SER A 3 -23.58 15.88 10.88
N TYR A 4 -22.76 15.29 10.03
CA TYR A 4 -23.25 14.37 9.00
C TYR A 4 -23.92 13.16 9.66
N PRO A 5 -25.09 12.70 9.18
CA PRO A 5 -25.78 11.54 9.73
C PRO A 5 -24.93 10.28 9.63
N THR A 6 -24.98 9.45 10.66
CA THR A 6 -24.21 8.17 10.78
C THR A 6 -24.47 7.23 9.59
N SER A 7 -25.68 7.26 9.02
CA SER A 7 -26.08 6.50 7.82
C SER A 7 -25.29 6.91 6.57
N CYS A 8 -24.97 8.20 6.40
CA CYS A 8 -24.18 8.68 5.28
C CYS A 8 -22.69 8.28 5.38
N ARG A 9 -22.16 8.14 6.62
CA ARG A 9 -20.80 7.61 6.86
C ARG A 9 -20.71 6.12 6.53
N LEU A 10 -21.69 5.31 6.93
CA LEU A 10 -21.72 3.88 6.64
C LEU A 10 -21.84 3.61 5.13
N ALA A 11 -22.71 4.35 4.43
CA ALA A 11 -22.83 4.25 2.97
C ALA A 11 -21.53 4.63 2.24
N LYS A 12 -20.83 5.72 2.66
CA LYS A 12 -19.50 6.06 2.11
C LYS A 12 -18.44 4.99 2.37
N ILE A 13 -18.47 4.36 3.55
CA ILE A 13 -17.53 3.28 3.90
C ILE A 13 -17.79 2.05 3.01
N GLN A 14 -19.04 1.69 2.79
CA GLN A 14 -19.41 0.58 1.92
C GLN A 14 -19.09 0.85 0.46
N ILE A 15 -19.37 2.05 -0.05
CA ILE A 15 -19.06 2.47 -1.43
C ILE A 15 -17.54 2.47 -1.65
N LEU A 16 -16.74 3.01 -0.72
CA LEU A 16 -15.28 3.02 -0.84
C LEU A 16 -14.70 1.60 -0.78
N ARG A 17 -15.28 0.70 0.02
CA ARG A 17 -14.88 -0.70 0.07
C ARG A 17 -15.20 -1.42 -1.23
N VAL A 18 -16.41 -1.24 -1.77
CA VAL A 18 -16.83 -1.79 -3.07
C VAL A 18 -15.92 -1.25 -4.17
N LEU A 19 -15.66 0.06 -4.24
CA LEU A 19 -14.74 0.66 -5.21
C LEU A 19 -13.29 0.14 -5.07
N PHE A 20 -12.81 -0.07 -3.84
CA PHE A 20 -11.49 -0.67 -3.60
C PHE A 20 -11.44 -2.11 -4.08
N LEU A 21 -12.43 -2.92 -3.73
CA LEU A 21 -12.50 -4.33 -4.13
C LEU A 21 -12.78 -4.50 -5.62
N GLU A 22 -13.67 -3.70 -6.21
CA GLU A 22 -13.95 -3.71 -7.64
C GLU A 22 -12.72 -3.32 -8.48
N LYS A 23 -11.94 -2.33 -8.03
CA LYS A 23 -10.70 -1.95 -8.72
C LYS A 23 -9.58 -2.96 -8.53
N LEU A 24 -9.61 -3.76 -7.47
CA LEU A 24 -8.66 -4.84 -7.24
C LEU A 24 -9.07 -6.14 -7.96
N TYR A 25 -10.36 -6.26 -8.33
CA TYR A 25 -10.86 -7.40 -9.08
C TYR A 25 -10.57 -7.23 -10.58
N PRO A 26 -9.99 -8.21 -11.30
CA PRO A 26 -9.62 -9.55 -10.85
C PRO A 26 -8.18 -9.68 -10.33
N CYS A 27 -7.49 -8.60 -10.04
CA CYS A 27 -6.09 -8.59 -9.66
C CYS A 27 -5.94 -8.29 -8.17
N ARG A 28 -5.75 -9.32 -7.35
CA ARG A 28 -5.54 -9.22 -5.89
C ARG A 28 -4.09 -8.88 -5.50
N PHE A 29 -3.39 -8.10 -6.32
CA PHE A 29 -2.00 -7.71 -6.04
C PHE A 29 -1.71 -6.31 -6.56
N LEU A 30 -0.84 -5.59 -5.84
CA LEU A 30 -0.45 -4.21 -6.12
C LEU A 30 1.07 -4.09 -6.10
N SER A 31 1.63 -3.02 -6.68
CA SER A 31 3.03 -2.70 -6.43
C SER A 31 3.19 -2.04 -5.07
N PRO A 32 4.28 -2.30 -4.33
CA PRO A 32 4.53 -1.70 -3.03
C PRO A 32 5.16 -0.32 -3.16
N PRO A 33 5.25 0.45 -2.06
CA PRO A 33 5.90 1.74 -2.04
C PRO A 33 7.44 1.61 -2.09
N ILE A 34 7.98 1.17 -3.23
CA ILE A 34 9.42 1.13 -3.47
C ILE A 34 9.84 2.37 -4.26
N SER A 35 10.54 3.28 -3.58
CA SER A 35 11.20 4.46 -4.13
C SER A 35 12.71 4.36 -3.92
N GLY A 36 13.46 5.27 -4.54
CA GLY A 36 14.92 5.32 -4.38
C GLY A 36 15.68 4.47 -5.39
N TYR A 37 15.13 4.32 -6.59
CA TYR A 37 15.76 3.58 -7.68
C TYR A 37 17.20 4.04 -7.95
N VAL A 38 17.43 5.35 -7.98
CA VAL A 38 18.75 5.94 -8.27
C VAL A 38 19.78 5.56 -7.19
N HIS A 39 19.39 5.60 -5.92
CA HIS A 39 20.28 5.27 -4.81
C HIS A 39 20.55 3.77 -4.71
N ASN A 40 19.51 2.95 -4.91
CA ASN A 40 19.62 1.51 -4.80
C ASN A 40 20.30 0.89 -6.04
N GLY A 41 20.11 1.50 -7.22
CA GLY A 41 20.60 0.99 -8.49
C GLY A 41 21.90 1.63 -9.00
N LYS A 42 22.47 2.61 -8.29
CA LYS A 42 23.66 3.39 -8.73
C LYS A 42 23.50 3.96 -10.14
N VAL A 43 22.31 4.43 -10.48
CA VAL A 43 21.97 4.95 -11.82
C VAL A 43 22.58 6.33 -12.00
N LYS A 44 23.23 6.56 -13.13
CA LYS A 44 23.78 7.86 -13.50
C LYS A 44 22.69 8.79 -14.05
N GLY A 45 22.78 10.08 -13.76
CA GLY A 45 21.87 11.12 -14.27
C GLY A 45 21.24 11.93 -13.16
N ASN A 46 20.25 12.78 -13.52
CA ASN A 46 19.51 13.58 -12.56
C ASN A 46 18.61 12.65 -11.69
N PRO A 47 18.78 12.62 -10.35
CA PRO A 47 18.03 11.72 -9.49
C PRO A 47 16.52 11.93 -9.55
N GLU A 48 16.04 13.17 -9.67
CA GLU A 48 14.60 13.48 -9.70
C GLU A 48 13.94 12.96 -10.97
N GLU A 49 14.58 13.20 -12.12
CA GLU A 49 14.09 12.73 -13.42
C GLU A 49 14.06 11.20 -13.47
N LYS A 50 15.13 10.55 -13.00
CA LYS A 50 15.23 9.08 -13.00
C LYS A 50 14.23 8.43 -12.05
N GLU A 51 13.99 9.01 -10.89
CA GLU A 51 12.94 8.52 -9.97
C GLU A 51 11.55 8.68 -10.60
N TYR A 52 11.28 9.82 -11.23
CA TYR A 52 10.01 10.04 -11.92
C TYR A 52 9.80 9.05 -13.09
N GLU A 53 10.82 8.86 -13.95
CA GLU A 53 10.77 7.88 -15.03
C GLU A 53 10.51 6.47 -14.53
N TYR A 54 11.22 6.06 -13.46
CA TYR A 54 11.03 4.76 -12.81
C TYR A 54 9.62 4.56 -12.28
N LEU A 55 9.08 5.57 -11.58
CA LEU A 55 7.72 5.50 -11.05
C LEU A 55 6.67 5.49 -12.17
N CYS A 56 6.81 6.32 -13.20
CA CYS A 56 5.91 6.30 -14.34
C CYS A 56 5.89 4.94 -15.04
N SER A 57 7.06 4.36 -15.26
CA SER A 57 7.20 3.01 -15.85
C SER A 57 6.53 1.93 -14.99
N MET A 58 6.73 1.97 -13.67
CA MET A 58 6.08 1.06 -12.73
C MET A 58 4.55 1.20 -12.78
N ILE A 59 4.05 2.43 -12.67
CA ILE A 59 2.60 2.71 -12.64
C ILE A 59 1.95 2.29 -13.95
N GLU A 60 2.57 2.60 -15.08
CA GLU A 60 2.07 2.18 -16.40
C GLU A 60 1.93 0.65 -16.49
N GLY A 61 2.96 -0.08 -16.05
CA GLY A 61 2.92 -1.54 -16.06
C GLY A 61 1.85 -2.12 -15.13
N VAL A 62 1.71 -1.54 -13.95
CA VAL A 62 0.68 -1.90 -12.96
C VAL A 62 -0.73 -1.60 -13.50
N THR A 63 -0.93 -0.44 -14.13
CA THR A 63 -2.20 -0.05 -14.75
C THR A 63 -2.58 -0.99 -15.90
N LYS A 64 -1.60 -1.37 -16.74
CA LYS A 64 -1.81 -2.38 -17.81
C LYS A 64 -2.22 -3.75 -17.27
N ALA A 65 -1.75 -4.11 -16.08
CA ALA A 65 -2.18 -5.32 -15.38
C ALA A 65 -3.56 -5.20 -14.71
N GLY A 66 -4.16 -4.00 -14.70
CA GLY A 66 -5.49 -3.73 -14.15
C GLY A 66 -5.51 -3.54 -12.63
N THR A 67 -4.43 -3.03 -12.02
CA THR A 67 -4.33 -2.85 -10.57
C THR A 67 -3.72 -1.49 -10.19
N LEU A 68 -3.45 -1.24 -8.90
CA LEU A 68 -2.99 0.02 -8.35
C LEU A 68 -1.52 -0.01 -7.93
N ALA A 69 -0.87 1.14 -7.95
CA ALA A 69 0.51 1.32 -7.53
C ALA A 69 0.62 2.13 -6.24
N PHE A 70 1.40 1.65 -5.28
CA PHE A 70 1.89 2.49 -4.18
C PHE A 70 3.18 3.18 -4.60
N THR A 71 3.37 4.44 -4.19
CA THR A 71 4.65 5.14 -4.29
C THR A 71 5.17 5.50 -2.92
N GLY A 72 6.49 5.70 -2.77
CA GLY A 72 7.13 5.87 -1.48
C GLY A 72 7.51 7.32 -1.14
N ASP A 73 7.87 7.53 0.14
CA ASP A 73 8.50 8.72 0.70
C ASP A 73 9.86 8.34 1.28
N SER A 74 10.81 9.28 1.33
CA SER A 74 12.11 9.05 1.92
C SER A 74 12.70 10.34 2.53
N GLY A 75 13.98 10.28 2.93
CA GLY A 75 14.72 11.44 3.38
C GLY A 75 14.90 12.50 2.29
N HIS A 76 14.94 12.13 1.03
CA HIS A 76 14.98 13.05 -0.10
C HIS A 76 13.59 13.51 -0.49
N ALA A 77 13.37 14.83 -0.49
CA ALA A 77 12.07 15.43 -0.81
C ALA A 77 11.57 15.06 -2.22
N TYR A 78 12.47 14.94 -3.19
CA TYR A 78 12.14 14.65 -4.58
C TYR A 78 11.46 13.29 -4.77
N MET A 79 11.72 12.29 -3.90
CA MET A 79 11.09 10.98 -4.04
C MET A 79 9.57 11.05 -3.88
N TYR A 80 9.10 11.79 -2.86
CA TYR A 80 7.67 12.02 -2.72
C TYR A 80 7.11 12.91 -3.83
N ALA A 81 7.85 13.96 -4.20
CA ALA A 81 7.46 14.87 -5.29
C ALA A 81 7.31 14.13 -6.63
N ALA A 82 8.22 13.20 -6.95
CA ALA A 82 8.12 12.33 -8.13
C ALA A 82 6.86 11.45 -8.08
N GLY A 83 6.53 10.88 -6.91
CA GLY A 83 5.29 10.13 -6.71
C GLY A 83 4.02 10.96 -6.95
N ILE A 84 4.00 12.21 -6.48
CA ILE A 84 2.90 13.16 -6.71
C ILE A 84 2.81 13.56 -8.19
N ALA A 85 3.93 13.82 -8.85
CA ALA A 85 3.96 14.12 -10.28
C ALA A 85 3.46 12.93 -11.12
N ALA A 86 3.86 11.71 -10.76
CA ALA A 86 3.37 10.49 -11.38
C ALA A 86 1.86 10.29 -11.12
N SER A 87 1.36 10.61 -9.93
CA SER A 87 -0.07 10.55 -9.61
C SER A 87 -0.90 11.49 -10.50
N LYS A 88 -0.42 12.70 -10.76
CA LYS A 88 -1.06 13.65 -11.70
C LYS A 88 -1.16 13.08 -13.12
N ARG A 89 -0.14 12.33 -13.55
CA ARG A 89 -0.14 11.69 -14.87
C ARG A 89 -1.07 10.48 -14.95
N TYR A 90 -1.27 9.78 -13.83
CA TYR A 90 -2.09 8.56 -13.75
C TYR A 90 -3.15 8.70 -12.64
N PRO A 91 -4.14 9.61 -12.79
CA PRO A 91 -5.12 9.88 -11.76
C PRO A 91 -5.94 8.63 -11.42
N GLY A 92 -6.18 8.43 -10.12
CA GLY A 92 -6.90 7.28 -9.61
C GLY A 92 -6.17 5.94 -9.71
N GLN A 93 -4.86 5.93 -10.02
CA GLN A 93 -4.05 4.70 -10.12
C GLN A 93 -2.96 4.59 -9.03
N VAL A 94 -2.76 5.65 -8.24
CA VAL A 94 -1.62 5.77 -7.33
C VAL A 94 -2.07 5.96 -5.89
N ILE A 95 -1.36 5.32 -4.97
CA ILE A 95 -1.49 5.45 -3.52
C ILE A 95 -0.15 5.94 -2.97
N PRO A 96 0.07 7.27 -2.83
CA PRO A 96 1.28 7.81 -2.23
C PRO A 96 1.39 7.40 -0.76
N THR A 97 2.56 6.89 -0.36
CA THR A 97 2.85 6.45 1.01
C THR A 97 3.78 7.44 1.68
N ILE A 98 3.39 7.95 2.84
CA ILE A 98 4.09 8.98 3.60
C ILE A 98 4.79 8.33 4.79
N LYS A 99 6.03 8.75 5.09
CA LYS A 99 6.74 8.35 6.31
C LYS A 99 6.08 8.95 7.56
N PRO A 100 6.26 8.35 8.76
CA PRO A 100 5.61 8.80 10.00
C PRO A 100 6.24 10.10 10.53
N ARG A 101 6.08 11.17 9.78
CA ARG A 101 6.51 12.54 10.11
C ARG A 101 5.57 13.15 11.14
N LYS A 102 5.83 14.40 11.57
CA LYS A 102 4.86 15.20 12.36
C LYS A 102 3.51 15.26 11.66
N ASP A 103 2.42 15.26 12.43
CA ASP A 103 1.05 15.18 11.90
C ASP A 103 0.76 16.25 10.85
N LEU A 104 1.11 17.49 11.11
CA LEU A 104 0.92 18.59 10.14
C LEU A 104 1.65 18.35 8.82
N LYS A 105 2.83 17.69 8.86
CA LYS A 105 3.57 17.38 7.63
C LYS A 105 2.96 16.20 6.87
N ILE A 106 2.34 15.25 7.58
CA ILE A 106 1.58 14.18 6.94
C ILE A 106 0.33 14.75 6.27
N ILE A 107 -0.39 15.65 6.95
CA ILE A 107 -1.59 16.31 6.41
C ILE A 107 -1.23 17.15 5.17
N GLU A 108 -0.15 17.93 5.21
CA GLU A 108 0.35 18.69 4.05
C GLU A 108 0.60 17.78 2.84
N LYS A 109 1.35 16.69 3.05
CA LYS A 109 1.66 15.72 1.99
C LYS A 109 0.40 15.01 1.48
N ALA A 110 -0.52 14.63 2.35
CA ALA A 110 -1.78 14.01 1.97
C ALA A 110 -2.65 14.96 1.11
N ARG A 111 -2.67 16.25 1.42
CA ARG A 111 -3.35 17.24 0.57
C ARG A 111 -2.72 17.38 -0.81
N LEU A 112 -1.39 17.27 -0.93
CA LEU A 112 -0.73 17.19 -2.24
C LEU A 112 -1.17 15.93 -3.01
N ALA A 113 -1.35 14.80 -2.31
CA ALA A 113 -1.89 13.58 -2.92
C ALA A 113 -3.34 13.78 -3.39
N GLU A 114 -4.20 14.43 -2.60
CA GLU A 114 -5.56 14.80 -3.03
C GLU A 114 -5.57 15.62 -4.31
N GLN A 115 -4.78 16.68 -4.34
CA GLN A 115 -4.65 17.59 -5.50
C GLN A 115 -4.06 16.89 -6.74
N SER A 116 -3.30 15.82 -6.55
CA SER A 116 -2.73 15.04 -7.64
C SER A 116 -3.68 14.02 -8.26
N GLY A 117 -4.89 13.87 -7.70
CA GLY A 117 -5.84 12.84 -8.13
C GLY A 117 -5.47 11.43 -7.67
N ALA A 118 -4.75 11.30 -6.56
CA ALA A 118 -4.44 9.99 -5.98
C ALA A 118 -5.71 9.20 -5.61
N PHE A 119 -5.63 7.88 -5.66
CA PHE A 119 -6.75 6.99 -5.30
C PHE A 119 -6.99 6.94 -3.79
N ALA A 120 -5.92 6.92 -3.02
CA ALA A 120 -5.87 6.90 -1.56
C ALA A 120 -4.53 7.45 -1.12
N VAL A 121 -4.31 7.58 0.19
CA VAL A 121 -3.01 7.89 0.77
C VAL A 121 -2.68 6.87 1.85
N ALA A 122 -1.40 6.50 1.97
CA ALA A 122 -0.92 5.60 3.01
C ALA A 122 0.08 6.28 3.94
N ASN A 123 0.13 5.83 5.18
CA ASN A 123 1.16 6.22 6.15
C ASN A 123 1.90 4.98 6.67
N ASP A 124 3.20 5.00 6.59
CA ASP A 124 4.13 3.89 6.87
C ASP A 124 4.62 3.98 8.32
N ILE A 125 3.74 3.69 9.28
CA ILE A 125 3.93 4.01 10.70
C ILE A 125 5.03 3.22 11.39
N ASP A 126 5.40 2.03 10.90
CA ASP A 126 6.50 1.21 11.40
C ASP A 126 7.88 1.85 11.15
N ALA A 127 7.96 2.77 10.18
CA ALA A 127 9.21 3.35 9.72
C ALA A 127 9.81 4.42 10.67
N VAL A 128 9.37 4.51 11.93
CA VAL A 128 9.90 5.47 12.92
C VAL A 128 11.39 5.30 13.21
N THR A 129 11.92 4.10 13.03
CA THR A 129 13.35 3.78 13.22
C THR A 129 14.15 3.82 11.92
N SER A 130 13.56 4.29 10.81
CA SER A 130 14.21 4.30 9.50
C SER A 130 15.57 5.00 9.52
N ALA A 131 16.63 4.23 9.27
CA ALA A 131 18.00 4.75 9.21
C ALA A 131 18.17 5.82 8.12
N ASN A 132 17.55 5.61 6.95
CA ASN A 132 17.55 6.58 5.85
C ASN A 132 16.98 7.95 6.29
N MET A 133 15.82 7.94 6.94
CA MET A 133 15.19 9.18 7.40
C MET A 133 16.05 9.91 8.45
N ARG A 134 16.65 9.15 9.37
CA ARG A 134 17.56 9.72 10.39
C ARG A 134 18.83 10.29 9.77
N PHE A 135 19.41 9.58 8.79
CA PHE A 135 20.59 10.06 8.07
C PHE A 135 20.38 11.44 7.42
N PHE A 136 19.17 11.70 6.90
CA PHE A 136 18.80 12.99 6.32
C PHE A 136 18.19 13.97 7.34
N GLY A 137 18.34 13.73 8.64
CA GLY A 137 17.83 14.63 9.67
C GLY A 137 16.31 14.83 9.66
N GLN A 138 15.56 13.89 9.11
CA GLN A 138 14.11 14.00 9.00
C GLN A 138 13.45 13.52 10.29
N PRO A 139 12.71 14.39 11.01
CA PRO A 139 12.04 14.01 12.25
C PRO A 139 10.90 13.02 11.96
N LEU A 140 10.87 11.94 12.73
CA LEU A 140 9.83 10.92 12.71
C LEU A 140 9.19 10.81 14.09
N GLU A 141 7.91 10.46 14.12
CA GLU A 141 7.13 10.34 15.36
C GLU A 141 6.29 9.08 15.35
N VAL A 142 6.21 8.41 16.50
CA VAL A 142 5.27 7.31 16.73
C VAL A 142 3.85 7.83 16.59
N LYS A 143 3.00 7.11 15.88
CA LYS A 143 1.58 7.44 15.69
C LYS A 143 0.73 6.70 16.71
N ARG A 144 0.04 7.46 17.55
CA ARG A 144 -0.98 6.97 18.50
C ARG A 144 -2.36 7.18 17.90
N LEU A 145 -3.37 6.64 18.55
CA LEU A 145 -4.77 6.75 18.13
C LEU A 145 -5.18 8.21 17.82
N GLU A 146 -4.86 9.16 18.71
CA GLU A 146 -5.26 10.55 18.54
C GLU A 146 -4.55 11.21 17.34
N ASN A 147 -3.28 10.85 17.08
CA ASN A 147 -2.56 11.32 15.89
C ASN A 147 -3.25 10.81 14.62
N LEU A 148 -3.57 9.53 14.56
CA LEU A 148 -4.26 8.93 13.41
C LEU A 148 -5.65 9.55 13.21
N LYS A 149 -6.44 9.74 14.28
CA LYS A 149 -7.74 10.44 14.21
C LYS A 149 -7.59 11.85 13.67
N HIS A 150 -6.60 12.60 14.18
CA HIS A 150 -6.36 13.97 13.72
C HIS A 150 -5.99 14.02 12.23
N ILE A 151 -5.07 13.18 11.78
CA ILE A 151 -4.65 13.11 10.38
C ILE A 151 -5.83 12.71 9.49
N ILE A 152 -6.53 11.62 9.83
CA ILE A 152 -7.63 11.07 9.01
C ILE A 152 -8.79 12.07 8.89
N ASN A 153 -9.13 12.78 9.96
CA ASN A 153 -10.20 13.79 9.94
C ASN A 153 -9.82 15.07 9.17
N SER A 154 -8.53 15.28 8.88
CA SER A 154 -8.00 16.47 8.18
C SER A 154 -7.89 16.29 6.66
N ILE A 155 -8.22 15.11 6.12
CA ILE A 155 -8.10 14.76 4.71
C ILE A 155 -9.39 14.13 4.18
N HIS A 156 -9.56 14.12 2.86
CA HIS A 156 -10.75 13.55 2.21
C HIS A 156 -10.47 12.20 1.54
N LEU A 157 -9.22 11.91 1.19
CA LEU A 157 -8.85 10.62 0.62
C LEU A 157 -9.01 9.46 1.61
N PRO A 158 -9.30 8.24 1.14
CA PRO A 158 -9.17 7.04 1.96
C PRO A 158 -7.77 6.93 2.53
N PHE A 159 -7.66 6.67 3.85
CA PHE A 159 -6.39 6.54 4.54
C PHE A 159 -6.06 5.09 4.84
N ILE A 160 -4.85 4.68 4.50
CA ILE A 160 -4.32 3.32 4.72
C ILE A 160 -3.16 3.42 5.72
N VAL A 161 -3.19 2.59 6.75
CA VAL A 161 -2.07 2.52 7.73
C VAL A 161 -1.22 1.31 7.42
N LYS A 162 0.06 1.52 7.15
CA LYS A 162 1.01 0.45 6.83
C LYS A 162 1.98 0.21 7.99
N GLY A 163 2.34 -1.06 8.20
CA GLY A 163 3.26 -1.49 9.25
C GLY A 163 2.55 -2.08 10.47
N ILE A 164 1.39 -2.71 10.25
CA ILE A 164 0.56 -3.33 11.29
C ILE A 164 0.99 -4.78 11.47
N MET A 165 1.30 -5.15 12.72
CA MET A 165 1.78 -6.49 13.06
C MET A 165 1.05 -7.14 14.23
N SER A 166 -0.01 -6.49 14.77
CA SER A 166 -0.82 -7.05 15.86
C SER A 166 -2.32 -6.76 15.70
N PRO A 167 -3.19 -7.59 16.30
CA PRO A 167 -4.63 -7.34 16.36
C PRO A 167 -4.97 -5.99 17.02
N ASP A 168 -4.28 -5.62 18.09
CA ASP A 168 -4.53 -4.36 18.81
C ASP A 168 -4.23 -3.14 17.93
N GLU A 169 -3.13 -3.14 17.19
CA GLU A 169 -2.82 -2.09 16.22
C GLU A 169 -3.90 -1.99 15.13
N ALA A 170 -4.40 -3.12 14.65
CA ALA A 170 -5.46 -3.14 13.64
C ALA A 170 -6.78 -2.56 14.18
N LEU A 171 -7.13 -2.85 15.45
CA LEU A 171 -8.29 -2.26 16.13
C LEU A 171 -8.12 -0.75 16.32
N LEU A 172 -6.93 -0.28 16.71
CA LEU A 172 -6.64 1.16 16.80
C LEU A 172 -6.80 1.86 15.44
N CYS A 173 -6.33 1.25 14.35
CA CYS A 173 -6.52 1.79 13.00
C CYS A 173 -8.01 1.88 12.63
N LEU A 174 -8.79 0.86 12.95
CA LEU A 174 -10.23 0.84 12.73
C LEU A 174 -10.92 1.96 13.52
N GLU A 175 -10.59 2.10 14.80
CA GLU A 175 -11.13 3.15 15.68
C GLU A 175 -10.76 4.55 15.17
N ALA A 176 -9.54 4.73 14.65
CA ALA A 176 -9.10 5.99 14.05
C ALA A 176 -9.86 6.35 12.76
N GLY A 177 -10.57 5.41 12.15
CA GLY A 177 -11.33 5.65 10.91
C GLY A 177 -10.57 5.32 9.63
N ALA A 178 -9.45 4.60 9.71
CA ALA A 178 -8.73 4.10 8.54
C ALA A 178 -9.65 3.27 7.62
N LYS A 179 -9.35 3.23 6.33
CA LYS A 179 -10.10 2.44 5.35
C LYS A 179 -9.39 1.14 4.97
N GLY A 180 -8.11 1.07 5.27
CA GLY A 180 -7.31 -0.13 5.06
C GLY A 180 -6.07 -0.16 5.93
N ILE A 181 -5.51 -1.34 6.05
CA ILE A 181 -4.23 -1.59 6.71
C ILE A 181 -3.34 -2.42 5.80
N VAL A 182 -2.03 -2.25 5.94
CA VAL A 182 -1.05 -3.17 5.35
C VAL A 182 -0.36 -3.92 6.49
N VAL A 183 -0.61 -5.21 6.57
CA VAL A 183 0.11 -6.13 7.48
C VAL A 183 1.53 -6.27 6.93
N SER A 184 2.51 -5.74 7.65
CA SER A 184 3.87 -5.54 7.12
C SER A 184 4.89 -5.34 8.22
N ASN A 185 6.01 -6.05 8.14
CA ASN A 185 7.22 -5.81 8.92
C ASN A 185 8.30 -5.09 8.08
N HIS A 186 7.90 -4.39 7.02
CA HIS A 186 8.79 -3.69 6.08
C HIS A 186 9.81 -4.61 5.39
N GLY A 187 9.51 -5.91 5.27
CA GLY A 187 10.44 -6.91 4.76
C GLY A 187 11.65 -7.15 5.66
N GLY A 188 11.49 -7.00 6.98
CA GLY A 188 12.54 -7.13 8.00
C GLY A 188 13.49 -5.92 8.10
N ARG A 189 13.22 -4.82 7.40
CA ARG A 189 14.14 -3.67 7.31
C ARG A 189 14.09 -2.71 8.50
N ILE A 190 12.99 -2.72 9.26
CA ILE A 190 12.81 -1.82 10.41
C ILE A 190 13.32 -2.48 11.69
N LEU A 191 12.93 -3.73 11.91
CA LEU A 191 13.41 -4.55 13.02
C LEU A 191 13.61 -5.98 12.51
N ASP A 192 14.85 -6.45 12.54
CA ASP A 192 15.18 -7.83 12.17
C ASP A 192 14.69 -8.80 13.25
N GLY A 193 14.41 -10.04 12.84
CA GLY A 193 13.93 -11.09 13.75
C GLY A 193 12.44 -11.00 14.12
N MET A 194 11.67 -10.05 13.55
CA MET A 194 10.21 -10.05 13.71
C MET A 194 9.57 -11.26 13.03
N VAL A 195 8.43 -11.68 13.57
CA VAL A 195 7.58 -12.69 12.95
C VAL A 195 7.14 -12.28 11.54
N SER A 196 6.81 -13.26 10.70
CA SER A 196 6.35 -12.96 9.34
C SER A 196 4.96 -12.31 9.36
N PRO A 197 4.67 -11.37 8.46
CA PRO A 197 3.33 -10.81 8.33
C PRO A 197 2.26 -11.87 8.10
N LEU A 198 2.59 -12.94 7.39
CA LEU A 198 1.66 -14.04 7.10
C LEU A 198 1.24 -14.81 8.36
N SER A 199 2.12 -14.91 9.37
CA SER A 199 1.81 -15.63 10.60
C SER A 199 0.86 -14.90 11.54
N VAL A 200 0.81 -13.56 11.49
CA VAL A 200 -0.10 -12.73 12.31
C VAL A 200 -1.39 -12.36 11.58
N LEU A 201 -1.44 -12.59 10.28
CA LEU A 201 -2.58 -12.21 9.44
C LEU A 201 -3.92 -12.80 9.88
N PRO A 202 -4.03 -14.11 10.25
CA PRO A 202 -5.31 -14.69 10.66
C PRO A 202 -5.92 -14.00 11.90
N GLU A 203 -5.09 -13.71 12.92
CA GLU A 203 -5.52 -13.04 14.14
C GLU A 203 -5.98 -11.60 13.86
N ILE A 204 -5.23 -10.87 13.03
CA ILE A 204 -5.58 -9.53 12.58
C ILE A 204 -6.88 -9.54 11.79
N SER A 205 -7.03 -10.47 10.85
CA SER A 205 -8.24 -10.61 10.03
C SER A 205 -9.47 -10.90 10.90
N ALA A 206 -9.35 -11.77 11.88
CA ALA A 206 -10.43 -12.14 12.79
C ALA A 206 -11.00 -10.93 13.57
N VAL A 207 -10.13 -10.02 14.06
CA VAL A 207 -10.59 -8.90 14.89
C VAL A 207 -11.19 -7.76 14.07
N VAL A 208 -10.73 -7.53 12.82
CA VAL A 208 -11.30 -6.45 11.99
C VAL A 208 -12.53 -6.91 11.19
N LYS A 209 -12.73 -8.22 11.01
CA LYS A 209 -13.97 -8.86 10.47
C LYS A 209 -14.56 -8.09 9.28
N ASN A 210 -13.82 -7.91 8.23
CA ASN A 210 -14.29 -7.18 7.03
C ASN A 210 -14.60 -5.68 7.23
N ARG A 211 -14.22 -5.06 8.33
CA ARG A 211 -14.39 -3.62 8.57
C ARG A 211 -13.28 -2.76 7.97
N LEU A 212 -12.11 -3.37 7.67
CA LEU A 212 -10.97 -2.76 6.98
C LEU A 212 -10.62 -3.55 5.73
N THR A 213 -10.06 -2.88 4.73
CA THR A 213 -9.37 -3.57 3.64
C THR A 213 -7.99 -3.99 4.14
N ILE A 214 -7.69 -5.28 4.08
CA ILE A 214 -6.42 -5.84 4.55
C ILE A 214 -5.52 -6.11 3.34
N PHE A 215 -4.43 -5.36 3.27
CA PHE A 215 -3.30 -5.66 2.40
C PHE A 215 -2.23 -6.39 3.21
N ILE A 216 -1.41 -7.19 2.54
CA ILE A 216 -0.23 -7.80 3.14
C ILE A 216 0.98 -7.64 2.22
N ASP A 217 2.16 -7.41 2.79
CA ASP A 217 3.43 -7.49 2.08
C ASP A 217 4.45 -8.36 2.82
N GLY A 218 5.60 -8.53 2.21
CA GLY A 218 6.67 -9.36 2.78
C GLY A 218 6.58 -10.83 2.34
N GLY A 219 7.60 -11.27 1.64
CA GLY A 219 7.72 -12.69 1.26
C GLY A 219 7.01 -13.12 -0.03
N ILE A 220 6.13 -12.33 -0.61
CA ILE A 220 5.42 -12.66 -1.86
C ILE A 220 6.40 -12.72 -3.04
N ARG A 221 6.70 -13.92 -3.49
CA ARG A 221 7.69 -14.22 -4.54
C ARG A 221 7.09 -14.91 -5.75
N HIS A 222 6.15 -15.79 -5.52
CA HIS A 222 5.51 -16.67 -6.50
C HIS A 222 4.02 -16.40 -6.56
N GLY A 223 3.37 -16.79 -7.65
CA GLY A 223 1.94 -16.59 -7.83
C GLY A 223 1.11 -17.35 -6.80
N GLU A 224 1.59 -18.50 -6.37
CA GLU A 224 0.98 -19.38 -5.37
C GLU A 224 1.00 -18.78 -3.94
N ASP A 225 1.78 -17.74 -3.69
CA ASP A 225 1.76 -17.04 -2.41
C ASP A 225 0.50 -16.15 -2.27
N VAL A 226 -0.08 -15.75 -3.39
CA VAL A 226 -1.29 -14.90 -3.41
C VAL A 226 -2.49 -15.63 -2.81
N PRO A 227 -2.92 -16.79 -3.33
CA PRO A 227 -4.07 -17.50 -2.76
C PRO A 227 -3.86 -17.90 -1.29
N LYS A 228 -2.65 -18.21 -0.85
CA LYS A 228 -2.35 -18.48 0.57
C LYS A 228 -2.65 -17.26 1.43
N ALA A 229 -2.22 -16.07 1.02
CA ALA A 229 -2.48 -14.84 1.74
C ALA A 229 -3.98 -14.49 1.77
N LEU A 230 -4.69 -14.71 0.65
CA LEU A 230 -6.13 -14.49 0.56
C LEU A 230 -6.91 -15.45 1.47
N ALA A 231 -6.55 -16.73 1.49
CA ALA A 231 -7.15 -17.74 2.37
C ALA A 231 -6.97 -17.42 3.87
N LEU A 232 -5.87 -16.74 4.23
CA LEU A 232 -5.60 -16.30 5.60
C LEU A 232 -6.25 -14.94 5.96
N GLY A 233 -7.04 -14.36 5.06
CA GLY A 233 -7.86 -13.18 5.34
C GLY A 233 -7.37 -11.86 4.72
N ALA A 234 -6.33 -11.86 3.88
CA ALA A 234 -5.98 -10.67 3.11
C ALA A 234 -7.01 -10.41 2.00
N ASN A 235 -7.26 -9.14 1.69
CA ASN A 235 -8.02 -8.75 0.49
C ASN A 235 -7.12 -8.62 -0.74
N ALA A 236 -5.85 -8.26 -0.54
CA ALA A 236 -4.86 -8.18 -1.62
C ALA A 236 -3.43 -8.24 -1.07
N VAL A 237 -2.46 -8.48 -1.94
CA VAL A 237 -1.03 -8.53 -1.61
C VAL A 237 -0.23 -7.42 -2.30
N LEU A 238 0.86 -6.97 -1.69
CA LEU A 238 1.82 -6.05 -2.30
C LEU A 238 3.05 -6.84 -2.75
N ILE A 239 3.36 -6.74 -4.05
CA ILE A 239 4.47 -7.46 -4.67
C ILE A 239 5.69 -6.54 -4.79
N GLY A 240 6.62 -6.65 -3.86
CA GLY A 240 7.78 -5.78 -3.70
C GLY A 240 8.89 -5.97 -4.74
N ARG A 241 9.98 -6.56 -4.29
CA ARG A 241 11.20 -6.77 -5.09
C ARG A 241 10.97 -7.40 -6.45
N PRO A 242 10.06 -8.37 -6.63
CA PRO A 242 9.79 -8.92 -7.96
C PRO A 242 9.28 -7.90 -8.97
N ALA A 243 8.42 -6.95 -8.55
CA ALA A 243 7.93 -5.88 -9.41
C ALA A 243 9.04 -4.85 -9.72
N ALA A 244 9.85 -4.49 -8.71
CA ALA A 244 10.98 -3.59 -8.90
C ALA A 244 12.04 -4.15 -9.88
N ILE A 245 12.39 -5.43 -9.74
CA ILE A 245 13.30 -6.12 -10.66
C ILE A 245 12.73 -6.15 -12.09
N ALA A 246 11.44 -6.44 -12.22
CA ALA A 246 10.78 -6.45 -13.52
C ALA A 246 10.76 -5.06 -14.17
N ASN A 247 10.59 -3.98 -13.37
CA ASN A 247 10.66 -2.61 -13.87
C ASN A 247 12.07 -2.23 -14.32
N ILE A 248 13.09 -2.60 -13.54
CA ILE A 248 14.51 -2.32 -13.88
C ILE A 248 14.91 -3.08 -15.16
N GLY A 249 14.51 -4.34 -15.29
CA GLY A 249 14.92 -5.20 -16.39
C GLY A 249 14.10 -5.04 -17.67
N GLY A 250 12.83 -4.61 -17.58
CA GLY A 250 11.91 -4.59 -18.72
C GLY A 250 10.93 -3.43 -18.77
N GLY A 251 11.12 -2.41 -17.92
CA GLY A 251 10.22 -1.26 -17.84
C GLY A 251 8.77 -1.64 -17.59
N SER A 252 7.85 -0.82 -18.08
CA SER A 252 6.40 -1.05 -17.93
C SER A 252 5.93 -2.38 -18.50
N LYS A 253 6.55 -2.86 -19.60
CA LYS A 253 6.25 -4.17 -20.19
C LYS A 253 6.67 -5.31 -19.24
N GLY A 254 7.85 -5.21 -18.63
CA GLY A 254 8.34 -6.18 -17.65
C GLY A 254 7.44 -6.27 -16.43
N VAL A 255 7.00 -5.13 -15.91
CA VAL A 255 6.05 -5.08 -14.78
C VAL A 255 4.72 -5.73 -15.15
N ALA A 256 4.13 -5.35 -16.29
CA ALA A 256 2.87 -5.91 -16.75
C ALA A 256 2.95 -7.43 -16.94
N LEU A 257 4.02 -7.93 -17.57
CA LEU A 257 4.26 -9.37 -17.74
C LEU A 257 4.41 -10.09 -16.40
N ARG A 258 5.19 -9.52 -15.48
CA ARG A 258 5.37 -10.11 -14.14
C ARG A 258 4.05 -10.21 -13.37
N LEU A 259 3.22 -9.19 -13.41
CA LEU A 259 1.91 -9.19 -12.74
C LEU A 259 0.93 -10.13 -13.43
N THR A 260 0.95 -10.22 -14.76
CA THR A 260 0.16 -11.21 -15.50
C THR A 260 0.52 -12.64 -15.08
N PHE A 261 1.79 -12.93 -14.84
CA PHE A 261 2.23 -14.22 -14.33
C PHE A 261 1.60 -14.56 -12.97
N TYR A 262 1.55 -13.61 -12.03
CA TYR A 262 0.85 -13.81 -10.75
C TYR A 262 -0.65 -14.05 -10.95
N LYS A 263 -1.28 -13.31 -11.87
CA LYS A 263 -2.68 -13.48 -12.21
C LYS A 263 -2.98 -14.87 -12.76
N THR A 264 -2.13 -15.36 -13.66
CA THR A 264 -2.26 -16.70 -14.21
C THR A 264 -2.13 -17.78 -13.14
N ALA A 265 -1.16 -17.65 -12.23
CA ALA A 265 -0.99 -18.60 -11.13
C ALA A 265 -2.20 -18.62 -10.18
N LEU A 266 -2.76 -17.44 -9.87
CA LEU A 266 -3.99 -17.35 -9.08
C LEU A 266 -5.18 -18.01 -9.79
N TYR A 267 -5.31 -17.78 -11.09
CA TYR A 267 -6.36 -18.40 -11.92
C TYR A 267 -6.23 -19.93 -11.93
N ASN A 268 -5.01 -20.44 -12.12
CA ASN A 268 -4.73 -21.87 -12.12
C ASN A 268 -5.04 -22.50 -10.74
N PHE A 269 -4.76 -21.77 -9.66
CA PHE A 269 -5.11 -22.21 -8.31
C PHE A 269 -6.62 -22.39 -8.15
N TYR A 270 -7.43 -21.42 -8.55
CA TYR A 270 -8.88 -21.53 -8.48
C TYR A 270 -9.42 -22.68 -9.33
N ALA A 271 -8.91 -22.80 -10.56
CA ALA A 271 -9.33 -23.89 -11.45
C ALA A 271 -8.98 -25.29 -10.93
N ALA A 272 -7.83 -25.43 -10.23
CA ALA A 272 -7.37 -26.72 -9.70
C ALA A 272 -8.00 -27.09 -8.35
N SER A 273 -8.43 -26.11 -7.56
CA SER A 273 -8.95 -26.34 -6.20
C SER A 273 -10.45 -26.47 -6.11
N GLU A 274 -11.17 -26.25 -7.20
CA GLU A 274 -12.66 -26.14 -7.22
C GLU A 274 -13.22 -25.08 -6.24
N VAL A 275 -12.34 -24.22 -5.74
CA VAL A 275 -12.67 -23.14 -4.82
C VAL A 275 -12.93 -21.87 -5.62
N ASP A 276 -14.13 -21.34 -5.52
CA ASP A 276 -14.41 -20.02 -6.07
C ASP A 276 -13.87 -18.91 -5.13
N GLU A 277 -13.70 -17.72 -5.67
CA GLU A 277 -13.20 -16.57 -4.92
C GLU A 277 -14.10 -16.21 -3.72
N ALA A 278 -15.40 -16.45 -3.82
CA ALA A 278 -16.36 -16.19 -2.76
C ALA A 278 -16.20 -17.17 -1.58
N SER A 279 -15.69 -18.36 -1.82
CA SER A 279 -15.47 -19.40 -0.80
C SER A 279 -14.23 -19.12 0.05
N LEU A 280 -13.19 -18.45 -0.50
CA LEU A 280 -11.97 -18.11 0.25
C LEU A 280 -12.20 -17.16 1.44
N HIS A 281 -13.29 -16.41 1.42
CA HIS A 281 -13.61 -15.46 2.49
C HIS A 281 -14.61 -16.03 3.53
N LYS A 282 -15.03 -17.28 3.38
CA LYS A 282 -15.98 -17.96 4.28
C LYS A 282 -15.31 -18.93 5.25
N ALA A 283 -14.07 -19.31 4.97
CA ALA A 283 -13.26 -20.15 5.87
C ALA A 283 -12.49 -19.30 6.88
#